data_f0a9d70c8452cac0174c7b717c381ead
#
_entry.id   f0a9d70c8452cac0174c7b717c381ead
#
_cell.length_a   1.000
_cell.length_b   1.000
_cell.length_c   1.000
_cell.angle_alpha   90.00
_cell.angle_beta   90.00
_cell.angle_gamma   90.00
#
_symmetry.space_group_name_H-M   'P 1'
#
loop_
_entity.id
_entity.type
_entity.pdbx_description
1 polymer ?
#
loop_
_entity_poly.entity_id
_entity_poly.type
_entity_poly.pdbx_seq_one_letter_code
_entity_poly.pdbx_strand_id
1 'polypeptide(L)'
;MSSGPAPDATSSALDPTTGCRLLLVRHAKAVPKHVAEDFERSLSDPGRADAPETGRWLADSGFQPHLVLCSPARRTRETWDLIAPALPNVPPVVYDDRLYDAAPEVLAGVLAERCAGLSHVMLVGHNTGIHELAKTLCRTGPTELLERLSVELPKSGVVVVDLPGGWHDLTSGEGYHGHLIAFWAPR
;
A
#
# COMPACT_ATOMS: atom_id res chain seq x y z
N MET A 1 2.77 4.70 41.04
CA MET A 1 3.22 4.89 39.67
C MET A 1 3.34 3.50 39.08
N SER A 2 2.31 3.08 38.34
CA SER A 2 2.24 1.73 37.77
C SER A 2 2.42 1.87 36.27
N SER A 3 3.56 1.40 35.75
CA SER A 3 3.85 1.32 34.32
C SER A 3 3.08 0.12 33.76
N GLY A 4 2.07 0.39 32.94
CA GLY A 4 1.36 -0.64 32.18
C GLY A 4 2.28 -1.23 31.11
N PRO A 5 2.10 -2.52 30.76
CA PRO A 5 2.91 -3.17 29.75
C PRO A 5 2.60 -2.59 28.36
N ALA A 6 3.66 -2.42 27.58
CA ALA A 6 3.57 -2.09 26.17
C ALA A 6 2.77 -3.18 25.42
N PRO A 7 1.99 -2.84 24.38
CA PRO A 7 1.30 -3.86 23.59
C PRO A 7 2.35 -4.75 22.90
N ASP A 8 2.27 -6.04 23.19
CA ASP A 8 3.00 -7.08 22.48
C ASP A 8 2.63 -7.01 20.99
N ALA A 9 3.55 -6.49 20.18
CA ALA A 9 3.53 -6.71 18.75
C ALA A 9 3.88 -8.20 18.53
N THR A 10 2.87 -9.07 18.55
CA THR A 10 3.01 -10.41 18.00
C THR A 10 3.28 -10.27 16.51
N SER A 11 4.56 -10.12 16.19
CA SER A 11 5.09 -10.32 14.85
C SER A 11 4.77 -11.76 14.46
N SER A 12 3.65 -11.97 13.77
CA SER A 12 3.43 -13.19 13.00
C SER A 12 4.51 -13.21 11.94
N ALA A 13 5.61 -13.92 12.20
CA ALA A 13 6.68 -14.07 11.23
C ALA A 13 6.11 -14.77 10.00
N LEU A 14 6.09 -14.07 8.85
CA LEU A 14 5.81 -14.68 7.57
C LEU A 14 6.77 -15.86 7.36
N ASP A 15 6.26 -16.95 6.84
CA ASP A 15 7.13 -18.02 6.37
C ASP A 15 8.07 -17.46 5.29
N PRO A 16 9.37 -17.41 5.54
CA PRO A 16 10.32 -16.80 4.61
C PRO A 16 10.40 -17.52 3.26
N THR A 17 9.77 -18.70 3.14
CA THR A 17 9.80 -19.50 1.91
C THR A 17 8.58 -19.30 1.02
N THR A 18 7.44 -18.85 1.57
CA THR A 18 6.18 -18.75 0.82
C THR A 18 5.42 -17.47 1.04
N GLY A 19 5.49 -16.86 2.23
CA GLY A 19 4.75 -15.65 2.58
C GLY A 19 5.32 -14.38 1.96
N CYS A 20 4.46 -13.42 1.66
CA CYS A 20 4.86 -12.09 1.22
C CYS A 20 4.02 -11.01 1.91
N ARG A 21 4.55 -9.78 1.89
CA ARG A 21 3.90 -8.59 2.47
C ARG A 21 3.65 -7.57 1.38
N LEU A 22 2.42 -7.10 1.32
CA LEU A 22 1.98 -6.07 0.40
C LEU A 22 1.65 -4.79 1.16
N LEU A 23 2.26 -3.69 0.73
CA LEU A 23 1.95 -2.34 1.18
C LEU A 23 1.14 -1.65 0.08
N LEU A 24 -0.11 -1.33 0.35
CA LEU A 24 -0.99 -0.61 -0.56
C LEU A 24 -1.06 0.85 -0.16
N VAL A 25 -0.61 1.75 -1.04
CA VAL A 25 -0.56 3.19 -0.79
C VAL A 25 -1.44 3.92 -1.78
N ARG A 26 -2.46 4.61 -1.28
CA ARG A 26 -3.25 5.54 -2.10
C ARG A 26 -2.46 6.82 -2.33
N HIS A 27 -2.46 7.35 -3.55
CA HIS A 27 -1.82 8.64 -3.83
C HIS A 27 -2.32 9.76 -2.90
N ALA A 28 -1.45 10.73 -2.60
CA ALA A 28 -1.77 11.90 -1.80
C ALA A 28 -2.74 12.84 -2.54
N LYS A 29 -3.26 13.85 -1.85
CA LYS A 29 -4.27 14.75 -2.41
C LYS A 29 -3.74 15.47 -3.65
N ALA A 30 -4.43 15.31 -4.78
CA ALA A 30 -4.14 15.99 -6.03
C ALA A 30 -5.00 17.25 -6.20
N VAL A 31 -4.57 18.14 -7.11
CA VAL A 31 -5.37 19.29 -7.54
C VAL A 31 -6.71 18.82 -8.14
N PRO A 32 -7.75 19.67 -8.14
CA PRO A 32 -9.06 19.32 -8.67
C PRO A 32 -9.04 18.89 -10.15
N LYS A 33 -10.03 18.08 -10.56
CA LYS A 33 -10.12 17.52 -11.92
C LYS A 33 -10.22 18.56 -13.04
N HIS A 34 -10.73 19.75 -12.75
CA HIS A 34 -10.85 20.83 -13.75
C HIS A 34 -9.54 21.60 -13.99
N VAL A 35 -8.49 21.35 -13.21
CA VAL A 35 -7.21 22.08 -13.31
C VAL A 35 -6.32 21.55 -14.41
N ALA A 36 -6.38 20.23 -14.68
CA ALA A 36 -5.56 19.56 -15.69
C ALA A 36 -6.23 18.27 -16.14
N GLU A 37 -5.74 17.71 -17.25
CA GLU A 37 -6.09 16.34 -17.65
C GLU A 37 -5.82 15.37 -16.51
N ASP A 38 -6.71 14.39 -16.32
CA ASP A 38 -6.67 13.54 -15.10
C ASP A 38 -5.31 12.88 -14.86
N PHE A 39 -4.68 12.38 -15.89
CA PHE A 39 -3.36 11.74 -15.82
C PHE A 39 -2.27 12.73 -15.33
N GLU A 40 -2.36 13.99 -15.73
CA GLU A 40 -1.38 15.05 -15.45
C GLU A 40 -1.68 15.89 -14.20
N ARG A 41 -2.72 15.55 -13.43
CA ARG A 41 -3.00 16.25 -12.17
C ARG A 41 -1.87 16.07 -11.16
N SER A 42 -1.24 17.16 -10.78
CA SER A 42 -0.21 17.19 -9.74
C SER A 42 -0.80 17.04 -8.33
N LEU A 43 0.05 16.81 -7.36
CA LEU A 43 -0.34 16.95 -5.95
C LEU A 43 -0.69 18.40 -5.63
N SER A 44 -1.68 18.59 -4.75
CA SER A 44 -1.99 19.85 -4.11
C SER A 44 -1.00 20.13 -2.95
N ASP A 45 -1.00 21.35 -2.42
CA ASP A 45 -0.13 21.68 -1.27
C ASP A 45 -0.38 20.76 -0.05
N PRO A 46 -1.63 20.47 0.36
CA PRO A 46 -1.86 19.45 1.39
C PRO A 46 -1.30 18.07 1.02
N GLY A 47 -1.45 17.62 -0.22
CA GLY A 47 -0.90 16.35 -0.66
C GLY A 47 0.62 16.28 -0.59
N ARG A 48 1.30 17.38 -0.92
CA ARG A 48 2.76 17.51 -0.78
C ARG A 48 3.23 17.50 0.68
N ALA A 49 2.39 17.93 1.60
CA ALA A 49 2.67 17.86 3.03
C ALA A 49 2.43 16.43 3.58
N ASP A 50 1.37 15.76 3.14
CA ASP A 50 0.97 14.44 3.64
C ASP A 50 1.92 13.31 3.19
N ALA A 51 2.40 13.32 1.95
CA ALA A 51 3.19 12.22 1.40
C ALA A 51 4.52 11.98 2.16
N PRO A 52 5.29 12.99 2.57
CA PRO A 52 6.46 12.77 3.42
C PRO A 52 6.13 12.16 4.79
N GLU A 53 4.94 12.45 5.35
CA GLU A 53 4.50 11.82 6.61
C GLU A 53 4.29 10.32 6.43
N THR A 54 3.72 9.90 5.30
CA THR A 54 3.62 8.49 4.93
C THR A 54 4.99 7.83 4.89
N GLY A 55 5.97 8.48 4.28
CA GLY A 55 7.35 7.97 4.24
C GLY A 55 7.97 7.82 5.62
N ARG A 56 7.82 8.81 6.49
CA ARG A 56 8.31 8.74 7.87
C ARG A 56 7.65 7.61 8.65
N TRP A 57 6.32 7.48 8.55
CA TRP A 57 5.61 6.40 9.21
C TRP A 57 6.08 5.01 8.76
N LEU A 58 6.30 4.82 7.45
CA LEU A 58 6.84 3.56 6.91
C LEU A 58 8.22 3.24 7.49
N ALA A 59 9.11 4.24 7.54
CA ALA A 59 10.45 4.10 8.09
C ALA A 59 10.42 3.76 9.59
N ASP A 60 9.63 4.49 10.36
CA ASP A 60 9.51 4.31 11.81
C ASP A 60 8.87 2.96 12.18
N SER A 61 7.96 2.48 11.34
CA SER A 61 7.29 1.18 11.52
C SER A 61 8.12 -0.01 11.02
N GLY A 62 9.26 0.23 10.38
CA GLY A 62 10.13 -0.82 9.85
C GLY A 62 9.58 -1.53 8.59
N PHE A 63 8.58 -0.95 7.93
CA PHE A 63 8.06 -1.48 6.67
C PHE A 63 8.95 -1.05 5.50
N GLN A 64 9.82 -1.96 5.08
CA GLN A 64 10.80 -1.72 4.01
C GLN A 64 10.46 -2.56 2.78
N PRO A 65 9.90 -1.96 1.71
CA PRO A 65 9.66 -2.70 0.46
C PRO A 65 10.97 -2.97 -0.30
N HIS A 66 11.00 -4.05 -1.06
CA HIS A 66 12.10 -4.43 -1.95
C HIS A 66 11.85 -3.95 -3.38
N LEU A 67 10.60 -3.69 -3.72
CA LEU A 67 10.16 -3.16 -5.00
C LEU A 67 8.96 -2.26 -4.79
N VAL A 68 8.88 -1.19 -5.58
CA VAL A 68 7.67 -0.35 -5.68
C VAL A 68 7.09 -0.49 -7.08
N LEU A 69 5.82 -0.88 -7.16
CA LEU A 69 5.01 -0.77 -8.35
C LEU A 69 4.19 0.52 -8.25
N CYS A 70 4.28 1.38 -9.22
CA CYS A 70 3.64 2.69 -9.18
C CYS A 70 2.87 2.96 -10.47
N SER A 71 1.63 3.43 -10.33
CA SER A 71 0.90 3.99 -11.47
C SER A 71 1.67 5.17 -12.06
N PRO A 72 1.75 5.30 -13.39
CA PRO A 72 2.51 6.38 -14.03
C PRO A 72 1.81 7.74 -13.99
N ALA A 73 0.59 7.85 -13.48
CA ALA A 73 -0.08 9.14 -13.31
C ALA A 73 0.78 10.10 -12.47
N ARG A 74 0.73 11.38 -12.77
CA ARG A 74 1.59 12.37 -12.11
C ARG A 74 1.44 12.36 -10.58
N ARG A 75 0.21 12.30 -10.06
CA ARG A 75 -0.05 12.29 -8.61
C ARG A 75 0.53 11.08 -7.88
N THR A 76 0.56 9.91 -8.51
CA THR A 76 1.19 8.70 -7.93
C THR A 76 2.70 8.77 -7.97
N ARG A 77 3.28 9.25 -9.07
CA ARG A 77 4.73 9.50 -9.16
C ARG A 77 5.20 10.50 -8.12
N GLU A 78 4.53 11.67 -8.02
CA GLU A 78 4.86 12.70 -7.03
C GLU A 78 4.67 12.19 -5.59
N THR A 79 3.68 11.33 -5.33
CA THR A 79 3.51 10.70 -4.01
C THR A 79 4.71 9.82 -3.68
N TRP A 80 5.14 8.96 -4.60
CA TRP A 80 6.32 8.13 -4.41
C TRP A 80 7.59 8.95 -4.23
N ASP A 81 7.81 9.96 -5.06
CA ASP A 81 8.99 10.84 -4.99
C ASP A 81 9.14 11.53 -3.63
N LEU A 82 8.01 11.78 -2.94
CA LEU A 82 7.98 12.39 -1.61
C LEU A 82 8.07 11.37 -0.47
N ILE A 83 7.66 10.13 -0.68
CA ILE A 83 7.81 9.02 0.27
C ILE A 83 9.27 8.53 0.31
N ALA A 84 9.88 8.33 -0.85
CA ALA A 84 11.15 7.66 -1.02
C ALA A 84 12.30 8.22 -0.16
N PRO A 85 12.48 9.55 -0.02
CA PRO A 85 13.59 10.11 0.75
C PRO A 85 13.57 9.78 2.24
N ALA A 86 12.42 9.40 2.79
CA ALA A 86 12.29 9.03 4.20
C ALA A 86 12.69 7.58 4.48
N LEU A 87 12.73 6.73 3.46
CA LEU A 87 13.05 5.31 3.63
C LEU A 87 14.56 5.10 3.84
N PRO A 88 14.97 4.21 4.78
CA PRO A 88 16.38 3.90 5.02
C PRO A 88 17.10 3.38 3.77
N ASN A 89 16.41 2.59 2.98
CA ASN A 89 16.88 2.09 1.68
C ASN A 89 15.79 2.35 0.64
N VAL A 90 16.09 3.16 -0.38
CA VAL A 90 15.15 3.46 -1.45
C VAL A 90 15.11 2.28 -2.42
N PRO A 91 14.00 1.54 -2.52
CA PRO A 91 13.88 0.41 -3.44
C PRO A 91 13.74 0.90 -4.89
N PRO A 92 14.01 0.01 -5.87
CA PRO A 92 13.68 0.30 -7.26
C PRO A 92 12.18 0.51 -7.43
N VAL A 93 11.80 1.39 -8.34
CA VAL A 93 10.41 1.64 -8.73
C VAL A 93 10.18 1.22 -10.18
N VAL A 94 9.06 0.55 -10.42
CA VAL A 94 8.58 0.18 -11.75
C VAL A 94 7.24 0.86 -11.98
N TYR A 95 7.18 1.68 -13.02
CA TYR A 95 5.92 2.29 -13.49
C TYR A 95 5.27 1.35 -14.50
N ASP A 96 4.02 0.98 -14.24
CA ASP A 96 3.26 0.07 -15.11
C ASP A 96 1.92 0.73 -15.48
N ASP A 97 1.70 0.93 -16.77
CA ASP A 97 0.51 1.62 -17.29
C ASP A 97 -0.80 0.96 -16.88
N ARG A 98 -0.77 -0.36 -16.65
CA ARG A 98 -1.93 -1.13 -16.21
C ARG A 98 -2.42 -0.76 -14.81
N LEU A 99 -1.61 -0.07 -14.01
CA LEU A 99 -1.97 0.36 -12.66
C LEU A 99 -2.78 1.66 -12.63
N TYR A 100 -2.88 2.36 -13.76
CA TYR A 100 -3.64 3.60 -13.84
C TYR A 100 -5.14 3.32 -13.83
N ASP A 101 -5.83 3.82 -12.80
CA ASP A 101 -7.28 3.68 -12.59
C ASP A 101 -7.78 2.23 -12.75
N ALA A 102 -6.98 1.28 -12.27
CA ALA A 102 -7.18 -0.14 -12.50
C ALA A 102 -8.21 -0.76 -11.54
N ALA A 103 -8.95 -1.74 -12.04
CA ALA A 103 -9.78 -2.61 -11.24
C ALA A 103 -8.92 -3.53 -10.33
N PRO A 104 -9.44 -4.03 -9.19
CA PRO A 104 -8.67 -4.84 -8.26
C PRO A 104 -8.09 -6.12 -8.89
N GLU A 105 -8.79 -6.73 -9.84
CA GLU A 105 -8.31 -7.93 -10.54
C GLU A 105 -7.08 -7.66 -11.41
N VAL A 106 -7.03 -6.48 -12.04
CA VAL A 106 -5.86 -6.03 -12.82
C VAL A 106 -4.67 -5.80 -11.90
N LEU A 107 -4.88 -5.15 -10.76
CA LEU A 107 -3.84 -4.94 -9.75
C LEU A 107 -3.28 -6.28 -9.23
N ALA A 108 -4.16 -7.23 -8.91
CA ALA A 108 -3.78 -8.58 -8.48
C ALA A 108 -2.95 -9.31 -9.55
N GLY A 109 -3.35 -9.23 -10.81
CA GLY A 109 -2.63 -9.82 -11.93
C GLY A 109 -1.23 -9.24 -12.13
N VAL A 110 -1.09 -7.92 -12.05
CA VAL A 110 0.24 -7.26 -12.14
C VAL A 110 1.14 -7.64 -10.98
N LEU A 111 0.61 -7.70 -9.75
CA LEU A 111 1.35 -8.14 -8.57
C LEU A 111 1.82 -9.60 -8.73
N ALA A 112 0.95 -10.51 -9.14
CA ALA A 112 1.32 -11.91 -9.35
C ALA A 112 2.41 -12.07 -10.42
N GLU A 113 2.33 -11.31 -11.50
CA GLU A 113 3.30 -11.34 -12.61
C GLU A 113 4.66 -10.74 -12.23
N ARG A 114 4.66 -9.57 -11.57
CA ARG A 114 5.87 -8.77 -11.35
C ARG A 114 6.63 -9.10 -10.07
N CYS A 115 5.99 -9.71 -9.10
CA CYS A 115 6.53 -9.81 -7.74
C CYS A 115 7.04 -11.20 -7.38
N ALA A 116 7.06 -12.15 -8.31
CA ALA A 116 7.58 -13.49 -8.08
C ALA A 116 8.99 -13.45 -7.47
N GLY A 117 9.20 -14.18 -6.38
CA GLY A 117 10.47 -14.23 -5.66
C GLY A 117 10.75 -13.04 -4.72
N LEU A 118 9.87 -12.04 -4.66
CA LEU A 118 9.98 -10.92 -3.73
C LEU A 118 9.09 -11.14 -2.51
N SER A 119 9.57 -10.75 -1.33
CA SER A 119 8.83 -10.93 -0.07
C SER A 119 8.09 -9.66 0.38
N HIS A 120 8.57 -8.47 0.03
CA HIS A 120 7.94 -7.20 0.42
C HIS A 120 7.82 -6.28 -0.79
N VAL A 121 6.59 -5.90 -1.13
CA VAL A 121 6.30 -5.03 -2.28
C VAL A 121 5.35 -3.92 -1.87
N MET A 122 5.59 -2.70 -2.36
CA MET A 122 4.67 -1.58 -2.25
C MET A 122 4.00 -1.33 -3.60
N LEU A 123 2.70 -1.07 -3.59
CA LEU A 123 1.94 -0.59 -4.75
C LEU A 123 1.38 0.79 -4.44
N VAL A 124 1.72 1.78 -5.26
CA VAL A 124 1.19 3.14 -5.19
C VAL A 124 0.17 3.34 -6.30
N GLY A 125 -1.08 3.56 -5.91
CA GLY A 125 -2.18 3.58 -6.89
C GLY A 125 -3.36 4.45 -6.50
N HIS A 126 -4.51 4.09 -7.01
CA HIS A 126 -5.73 4.87 -6.99
C HIS A 126 -6.90 4.12 -6.32
N ASN A 127 -7.77 4.85 -5.62
CA ASN A 127 -9.10 4.35 -5.30
C ASN A 127 -9.98 4.45 -6.57
N THR A 128 -10.92 3.58 -6.80
CA THR A 128 -11.47 2.54 -5.91
C THR A 128 -10.67 1.24 -5.91
N GLY A 129 -9.91 0.95 -6.97
CA GLY A 129 -9.24 -0.33 -7.19
C GLY A 129 -8.36 -0.79 -6.03
N ILE A 130 -7.50 0.10 -5.51
CA ILE A 130 -6.60 -0.24 -4.41
C ILE A 130 -7.36 -0.52 -3.09
N HIS A 131 -8.43 0.22 -2.82
CA HIS A 131 -9.27 0.00 -1.65
C HIS A 131 -10.07 -1.31 -1.75
N GLU A 132 -10.66 -1.59 -2.90
CA GLU A 132 -11.38 -2.85 -3.13
C GLU A 132 -10.43 -4.06 -3.06
N LEU A 133 -9.22 -3.95 -3.61
CA LEU A 133 -8.20 -4.98 -3.47
C LEU A 133 -7.86 -5.23 -2.00
N ALA A 134 -7.61 -4.16 -1.22
CA ALA A 134 -7.30 -4.28 0.20
C ALA A 134 -8.41 -4.98 0.97
N LYS A 135 -9.68 -4.61 0.76
CA LYS A 135 -10.85 -5.27 1.40
C LYS A 135 -10.96 -6.75 1.03
N THR A 136 -10.67 -7.07 -0.21
CA THR A 136 -10.75 -8.45 -0.69
C THR A 136 -9.64 -9.32 -0.09
N LEU A 137 -8.42 -8.79 0.02
CA LEU A 137 -7.26 -9.50 0.56
C LEU A 137 -7.31 -9.67 2.08
N CYS A 138 -7.71 -8.63 2.81
CA CYS A 138 -7.71 -8.61 4.27
C CYS A 138 -8.89 -9.40 4.85
N ARG A 139 -8.74 -10.73 4.96
CA ARG A 139 -9.76 -11.63 5.49
C ARG A 139 -9.74 -11.73 7.01
N THR A 140 -8.60 -11.47 7.62
CA THR A 140 -8.40 -11.47 9.06
C THR A 140 -7.56 -10.26 9.48
N GLY A 141 -7.55 -9.95 10.78
CA GLY A 141 -6.79 -8.83 11.32
C GLY A 141 -7.46 -8.25 12.57
N PRO A 142 -6.86 -7.23 13.20
CA PRO A 142 -7.49 -6.52 14.30
C PRO A 142 -8.83 -5.92 13.87
N THR A 143 -9.88 -6.16 14.65
CA THR A 143 -11.27 -5.75 14.32
C THR A 143 -11.37 -4.25 14.01
N GLU A 144 -10.75 -3.42 14.83
CA GLU A 144 -10.75 -1.96 14.64
C GLU A 144 -10.15 -1.54 13.28
N LEU A 145 -9.06 -2.21 12.85
CA LEU A 145 -8.43 -1.90 11.57
C LEU A 145 -9.29 -2.38 10.39
N LEU A 146 -9.92 -3.55 10.52
CA LEU A 146 -10.84 -4.06 9.50
C LEU A 146 -12.07 -3.16 9.34
N GLU A 147 -12.62 -2.65 10.44
CA GLU A 147 -13.72 -1.69 10.43
C GLU A 147 -13.32 -0.40 9.72
N ARG A 148 -12.15 0.17 10.04
CA ARG A 148 -11.63 1.36 9.37
C ARG A 148 -11.42 1.13 7.87
N LEU A 149 -10.83 -0.01 7.51
CA LEU A 149 -10.64 -0.39 6.11
C LEU A 149 -11.95 -0.55 5.36
N SER A 150 -13.00 -1.04 6.02
CA SER A 150 -14.32 -1.21 5.38
C SER A 150 -14.95 0.10 4.95
N VAL A 151 -14.64 1.19 5.65
CA VAL A 151 -15.19 2.53 5.39
C VAL A 151 -14.45 3.23 4.24
N GLU A 152 -13.16 3.43 4.38
CA GLU A 152 -12.36 4.20 3.41
C GLU A 152 -10.86 3.88 3.54
N LEU A 153 -10.14 3.95 2.41
CA LEU A 153 -8.71 4.17 2.40
C LEU A 153 -8.44 5.64 2.06
N PRO A 154 -8.03 6.46 3.02
CA PRO A 154 -7.80 7.89 2.82
C PRO A 154 -6.65 8.19 1.84
N LYS A 155 -6.60 9.39 1.29
CA LYS A 155 -5.45 9.88 0.49
C LYS A 155 -4.18 9.82 1.32
N SER A 156 -3.08 9.43 0.71
CA SER A 156 -1.80 9.15 1.37
C SER A 156 -1.85 8.03 2.42
N GLY A 157 -2.97 7.33 2.52
CA GLY A 157 -3.16 6.20 3.44
C GLY A 157 -2.44 4.95 2.99
N VAL A 158 -2.10 4.11 3.96
CA VAL A 158 -1.38 2.84 3.79
C VAL A 158 -2.15 1.70 4.43
N VAL A 159 -2.24 0.60 3.68
CA VAL A 159 -2.67 -0.71 4.19
C VAL A 159 -1.50 -1.66 4.07
N VAL A 160 -1.21 -2.39 5.14
CA VAL A 160 -0.18 -3.45 5.13
C VAL A 160 -0.87 -4.79 5.36
N VAL A 161 -0.70 -5.71 4.43
CA VAL A 161 -1.31 -7.03 4.47
C VAL A 161 -0.26 -8.12 4.25
N ASP A 162 -0.28 -9.14 5.10
CA ASP A 162 0.50 -10.35 4.95
C ASP A 162 -0.29 -11.39 4.15
N LEU A 163 0.35 -11.97 3.15
CA LEU A 163 -0.21 -12.97 2.24
C LEU A 163 0.55 -14.30 2.45
N PRO A 164 0.01 -15.25 3.24
CA PRO A 164 0.72 -16.49 3.59
C PRO A 164 1.07 -17.36 2.38
N GLY A 165 0.20 -17.38 1.35
CA GLY A 165 0.41 -18.15 0.13
C GLY A 165 1.26 -17.47 -0.95
N GLY A 166 1.68 -16.23 -0.71
CA GLY A 166 2.49 -15.46 -1.66
C GLY A 166 1.69 -14.86 -2.82
N TRP A 167 2.40 -14.35 -3.82
CA TRP A 167 1.80 -13.60 -4.95
C TRP A 167 0.94 -14.47 -5.86
N HIS A 168 1.26 -15.76 -5.97
CA HIS A 168 0.51 -16.70 -6.80
C HIS A 168 -0.96 -16.79 -6.38
N ASP A 169 -1.25 -16.72 -5.08
CA ASP A 169 -2.61 -16.84 -4.56
C ASP A 169 -3.52 -15.70 -5.04
N LEU A 170 -2.95 -14.56 -5.47
CA LEU A 170 -3.73 -13.45 -5.99
C LEU A 170 -4.50 -13.77 -7.27
N THR A 171 -4.11 -14.82 -7.99
CA THR A 171 -4.72 -15.22 -9.26
C THR A 171 -5.16 -16.69 -9.32
N SER A 172 -4.96 -17.46 -8.24
CA SER A 172 -5.27 -18.91 -8.21
C SER A 172 -6.76 -19.22 -8.19
N GLY A 173 -7.62 -18.27 -7.81
CA GLY A 173 -9.05 -18.49 -7.66
C GLY A 173 -9.47 -19.27 -6.40
N GLU A 174 -8.54 -19.66 -5.55
CA GLU A 174 -8.80 -20.43 -4.31
C GLU A 174 -9.24 -19.54 -3.13
N GLY A 175 -9.43 -18.26 -3.37
CA GLY A 175 -9.75 -17.26 -2.34
C GLY A 175 -8.51 -16.68 -1.66
N TYR A 176 -8.71 -15.55 -1.02
CA TYR A 176 -7.63 -14.81 -0.36
C TYR A 176 -7.64 -15.07 1.14
N HIS A 177 -6.44 -15.19 1.72
CA HIS A 177 -6.22 -15.45 3.15
C HIS A 177 -5.28 -14.42 3.78
N GLY A 178 -5.34 -13.18 3.29
CA GLY A 178 -4.50 -12.09 3.80
C GLY A 178 -4.86 -11.69 5.22
N HIS A 179 -3.83 -11.30 5.97
CA HIS A 179 -3.95 -10.79 7.33
C HIS A 179 -3.57 -9.30 7.36
N LEU A 180 -4.51 -8.45 7.80
CA LEU A 180 -4.28 -7.00 7.93
C LEU A 180 -3.33 -6.75 9.10
N ILE A 181 -2.14 -6.21 8.80
CA ILE A 181 -1.10 -5.90 9.78
C ILE A 181 -1.20 -4.47 10.29
N ALA A 182 -1.42 -3.51 9.37
CA ALA A 182 -1.49 -2.11 9.70
C ALA A 182 -2.41 -1.34 8.75
N PHE A 183 -3.02 -0.31 9.29
CA PHE A 183 -3.77 0.70 8.54
C PHE A 183 -3.39 2.07 9.10
N TRP A 184 -2.85 2.93 8.26
CA TRP A 184 -2.42 4.26 8.66
C TRP A 184 -2.82 5.32 7.62
N ALA A 185 -3.03 6.54 8.07
CA ALA A 185 -3.22 7.70 7.22
C ALA A 185 -2.74 8.96 7.94
N PRO A 186 -2.24 9.99 7.21
CA PRO A 186 -1.92 11.28 7.81
C PRO A 186 -3.17 11.91 8.43
N ARG A 187 -2.96 12.74 9.47
CA ARG A 187 -4.02 13.43 10.21
C ARG A 187 -4.44 14.72 9.52
#